data_741ab0754886415bdd69ec0fd6636ba7
#
_entry.id   741ab0754886415bdd69ec0fd6636ba7
#
_cell.length_a   1.000
_cell.length_b   1.000
_cell.length_c   1.000
_cell.angle_alpha   90.00
_cell.angle_beta   90.00
_cell.angle_gamma   90.00
#
_symmetry.space_group_name_H-M   'P 1'
#
loop_
_entity.id
_entity.type
_entity.pdbx_description
1 polymer ?
#
loop_
_entity_poly.entity_id
_entity_poly.type
_entity_poly.pdbx_seq_one_letter_code
_entity_poly.pdbx_strand_id
1 'polypeptide(L)'
;MNRLADKQVVDIHEMVDDGKVQLFIIRLLKANPDLSLYDCIALDMVQKHETIDKETAARLRKLHLVEGRYPKLFLSEYVAKTANNDELKTEYIKNRSFNDHHFREMIISYLRSFGGATRSELNTLIQSKLSDVLTDEQKKRKIGNFLSTLKKKGIIKLTVGKRWVLDDV
;
A
#
# COMPACT_ATOMS: atom_id res chain seq x y z
N MET A 1 33.69 13.86 19.90
CA MET A 1 32.56 14.76 19.67
C MET A 1 32.06 14.55 18.23
N ASN A 2 30.83 14.06 18.09
CA ASN A 2 30.37 13.40 16.89
C ASN A 2 29.71 14.41 15.95
N ARG A 3 30.46 14.94 14.95
CA ARG A 3 29.96 15.88 13.93
C ARG A 3 28.75 15.37 13.12
N LEU A 4 28.50 14.07 13.14
CA LEU A 4 27.33 13.45 12.51
C LEU A 4 26.04 13.66 13.32
N ALA A 5 26.13 13.70 14.65
CA ALA A 5 24.97 13.95 15.50
C ALA A 5 24.48 15.40 15.40
N ASP A 6 25.40 16.36 15.28
CA ASP A 6 25.04 17.78 15.13
C ASP A 6 24.40 18.08 13.76
N LYS A 7 24.85 17.41 12.69
CA LYS A 7 24.26 17.57 11.35
C LYS A 7 22.83 16.97 11.27
N GLN A 8 22.61 15.84 11.97
CA GLN A 8 21.28 15.22 12.08
C GLN A 8 20.29 16.09 12.85
N VAL A 9 20.71 16.81 13.86
CA VAL A 9 19.86 17.73 14.65
C VAL A 9 19.42 18.94 13.81
N VAL A 10 20.30 19.45 12.95
CA VAL A 10 20.00 20.59 12.05
C VAL A 10 18.97 20.19 10.98
N ASP A 11 19.13 19.00 10.38
CA ASP A 11 18.19 18.50 9.36
C ASP A 11 16.79 18.24 9.94
N ILE A 12 16.72 17.87 11.24
CA ILE A 12 15.43 17.72 11.94
C ILE A 12 14.73 19.06 12.15
N HIS A 13 15.48 20.13 12.43
CA HIS A 13 14.91 21.46 12.60
C HIS A 13 14.40 22.05 11.30
N GLU A 14 15.06 21.81 10.16
CA GLU A 14 14.58 22.22 8.84
C GLU A 14 13.32 21.44 8.40
N MET A 15 13.21 20.14 8.78
CA MET A 15 12.01 19.32 8.53
C MET A 15 10.83 19.69 9.45
N VAL A 16 11.09 20.38 10.54
CA VAL A 16 10.15 20.71 11.62
C VAL A 16 9.37 22.01 11.33
N ASP A 17 9.78 22.82 10.38
CA ASP A 17 9.18 24.12 10.10
C ASP A 17 7.80 24.05 9.40
N ASP A 18 7.41 22.85 8.92
CA ASP A 18 6.05 22.56 8.49
C ASP A 18 5.27 21.93 9.66
N GLY A 19 4.68 22.74 10.52
CA GLY A 19 4.03 22.33 11.78
C GLY A 19 3.03 21.16 11.72
N LYS A 20 2.72 20.66 10.50
CA LYS A 20 1.92 19.46 10.24
C LYS A 20 2.74 18.16 10.42
N VAL A 21 4.02 18.16 10.05
CA VAL A 21 4.90 16.99 10.13
C VAL A 21 5.22 16.65 11.59
N GLN A 22 5.44 17.65 12.43
CA GLN A 22 5.74 17.47 13.87
C GLN A 22 4.66 16.69 14.61
N LEU A 23 3.39 17.04 14.43
CA LEU A 23 2.30 16.41 15.15
C LEU A 23 2.13 14.94 14.77
N PHE A 24 2.34 14.63 13.52
CA PHE A 24 2.30 13.27 12.98
C PHE A 24 3.42 12.40 13.56
N ILE A 25 4.67 12.86 13.47
CA ILE A 25 5.85 12.13 13.97
C ILE A 25 5.78 11.94 15.49
N ILE A 26 5.41 12.97 16.25
CA ILE A 26 5.29 12.88 17.71
C ILE A 26 4.23 11.87 18.12
N ARG A 27 3.07 11.84 17.45
CA ARG A 27 2.01 10.86 17.74
C ARG A 27 2.46 9.45 17.40
N LEU A 28 3.17 9.29 16.29
CA LEU A 28 3.68 8.00 15.83
C LEU A 28 4.74 7.45 16.79
N LEU A 29 5.68 8.29 17.25
CA LEU A 29 6.70 7.93 18.23
C LEU A 29 6.09 7.55 19.59
N LYS A 30 5.05 8.26 20.04
CA LYS A 30 4.33 7.87 21.27
C LYS A 30 3.66 6.51 21.17
N ALA A 31 3.13 6.17 20.00
CA ALA A 31 2.48 4.88 19.74
C ALA A 31 3.48 3.74 19.46
N ASN A 32 4.69 4.07 19.04
CA ASN A 32 5.75 3.11 18.65
C ASN A 32 7.10 3.60 19.20
N PRO A 33 7.43 3.32 20.46
CA PRO A 33 8.67 3.80 21.09
C PRO A 33 9.95 3.26 20.43
N ASP A 34 9.86 2.14 19.70
CA ASP A 34 11.00 1.49 19.05
C ASP A 34 11.33 2.09 17.66
N LEU A 35 10.57 3.11 17.21
CA LEU A 35 10.87 3.79 15.96
C LEU A 35 12.14 4.63 16.10
N SER A 36 13.07 4.40 15.18
CA SER A 36 14.24 5.24 15.05
C SER A 36 13.92 6.55 14.33
N LEU A 37 14.81 7.53 14.50
CA LEU A 37 14.74 8.77 13.74
C LEU A 37 14.77 8.51 12.22
N TYR A 38 15.58 7.55 11.77
CA TYR A 38 15.65 7.14 10.36
C TYR A 38 14.33 6.61 9.85
N ASP A 39 13.57 5.90 10.68
CA ASP A 39 12.22 5.44 10.32
C ASP A 39 11.26 6.63 10.13
N CYS A 40 11.36 7.64 10.98
CA CYS A 40 10.55 8.86 10.87
C CYS A 40 10.87 9.64 9.59
N ILE A 41 12.15 9.79 9.25
CA ILE A 41 12.60 10.43 8.01
C ILE A 41 12.10 9.62 6.80
N ALA A 42 12.24 8.31 6.82
CA ALA A 42 11.77 7.45 5.74
C ALA A 42 10.24 7.50 5.57
N LEU A 43 9.47 7.64 6.65
CA LEU A 43 8.02 7.82 6.59
C LEU A 43 7.63 9.19 6.00
N ASP A 44 8.37 10.24 6.33
CA ASP A 44 8.18 11.56 5.72
C ASP A 44 8.48 11.53 4.20
N MET A 45 9.57 10.87 3.79
CA MET A 45 9.87 10.65 2.37
C MET A 45 8.74 9.91 1.65
N VAL A 46 8.20 8.83 2.27
CA VAL A 46 7.07 8.09 1.70
C VAL A 46 5.83 8.96 1.59
N GLN A 47 5.55 9.82 2.57
CA GLN A 47 4.45 10.79 2.52
C GLN A 47 4.62 11.78 1.38
N LYS A 48 5.84 12.22 1.11
CA LYS A 48 6.20 13.12 -0.01
C LYS A 48 6.30 12.42 -1.36
N HIS A 49 5.93 11.13 -1.42
CA HIS A 49 6.06 10.26 -2.61
C HIS A 49 7.49 10.07 -3.10
N GLU A 50 8.47 10.28 -2.24
CA GLU A 50 9.87 10.01 -2.51
C GLU A 50 10.19 8.52 -2.34
N THR A 51 11.24 8.07 -3.04
CA THR A 51 11.65 6.68 -3.00
C THR A 51 12.64 6.46 -1.85
N ILE A 52 12.37 5.49 -1.01
CA ILE A 52 13.30 4.99 0.02
C ILE A 52 14.01 3.72 -0.46
N ASP A 53 15.08 3.31 0.19
CA ASP A 53 15.78 2.06 -0.14
C ASP A 53 14.94 0.81 0.21
N LYS A 54 15.31 -0.33 -0.41
CA LYS A 54 14.56 -1.58 -0.25
C LYS A 54 14.59 -2.16 1.16
N GLU A 55 15.69 -1.99 1.87
CA GLU A 55 15.88 -2.51 3.22
C GLU A 55 14.99 -1.76 4.20
N THR A 56 15.03 -0.44 4.14
CA THR A 56 14.15 0.45 4.92
C THR A 56 12.67 0.18 4.59
N ALA A 57 12.33 0.02 3.31
CA ALA A 57 10.98 -0.32 2.87
C ALA A 57 10.50 -1.67 3.47
N ALA A 58 11.35 -2.69 3.48
CA ALA A 58 11.04 -4.00 4.07
C ALA A 58 10.84 -3.90 5.58
N ARG A 59 11.69 -3.13 6.28
CA ARG A 59 11.57 -2.87 7.72
C ARG A 59 10.27 -2.15 8.07
N LEU A 60 9.97 -1.04 7.40
CA LEU A 60 8.74 -0.29 7.63
C LEU A 60 7.47 -1.10 7.34
N ARG A 61 7.52 -2.00 6.34
CA ARG A 61 6.44 -2.96 6.10
C ARG A 61 6.25 -3.95 7.23
N LYS A 62 7.35 -4.51 7.75
CA LYS A 62 7.31 -5.42 8.89
C LYS A 62 6.70 -4.77 10.13
N LEU A 63 6.92 -3.46 10.31
CA LEU A 63 6.32 -2.63 11.35
C LEU A 63 4.88 -2.16 11.01
N HIS A 64 4.32 -2.58 9.87
CA HIS A 64 3.00 -2.17 9.38
C HIS A 64 2.81 -0.65 9.20
N LEU A 65 3.89 0.08 8.93
CA LEU A 65 3.86 1.55 8.80
C LEU A 65 3.64 2.01 7.36
N VAL A 66 3.99 1.17 6.36
CA VAL A 66 3.79 1.48 4.94
C VAL A 66 3.10 0.34 4.21
N GLU A 67 2.37 0.69 3.16
CA GLU A 67 1.70 -0.20 2.22
C GLU A 67 2.11 0.14 0.78
N GLY A 68 1.60 -0.64 -0.18
CA GLY A 68 1.89 -0.43 -1.60
C GLY A 68 3.00 -1.34 -2.12
N ARG A 69 3.29 -1.21 -3.42
CA ARG A 69 4.33 -1.98 -4.10
C ARG A 69 5.57 -1.10 -4.32
N TYR A 70 6.73 -1.60 -3.88
CA TYR A 70 8.00 -0.93 -4.14
C TYR A 70 8.20 -0.63 -5.64
N PRO A 71 8.68 0.55 -6.05
CA PRO A 71 9.08 1.68 -5.21
C PRO A 71 7.92 2.58 -4.74
N LYS A 72 6.70 2.38 -5.23
CA LYS A 72 5.52 3.19 -4.92
C LYS A 72 4.88 2.75 -3.60
N LEU A 73 5.39 3.29 -2.51
CA LEU A 73 4.87 3.07 -1.17
C LEU A 73 3.98 4.24 -0.74
N PHE A 74 3.11 3.99 0.23
CA PHE A 74 2.30 5.00 0.90
C PHE A 74 2.10 4.61 2.37
N LEU A 75 1.76 5.57 3.20
CA LEU A 75 1.54 5.35 4.62
C LEU A 75 0.37 4.41 4.86
N SER A 76 0.51 3.52 5.83
CA SER A 76 -0.52 2.52 6.16
C SER A 76 -1.76 3.13 6.81
N GLU A 77 -2.84 2.34 6.85
CA GLU A 77 -4.05 2.69 7.60
C GLU A 77 -3.76 2.96 9.08
N TYR A 78 -2.86 2.18 9.67
CA TYR A 78 -2.44 2.33 11.05
C TYR A 78 -1.82 3.72 11.29
N VAL A 79 -0.91 4.13 10.41
CA VAL A 79 -0.25 5.44 10.50
C VAL A 79 -1.28 6.57 10.31
N ALA A 80 -2.15 6.49 9.31
CA ALA A 80 -3.17 7.48 9.04
C ALA A 80 -4.17 7.66 10.21
N LYS A 81 -4.51 6.55 10.90
CA LYS A 81 -5.36 6.58 12.10
C LYS A 81 -4.64 7.16 13.30
N THR A 82 -3.39 6.72 13.57
CA THR A 82 -2.59 7.18 14.73
C THR A 82 -2.25 8.66 14.63
N ALA A 83 -1.97 9.14 13.43
CA ALA A 83 -1.73 10.55 13.17
C ALA A 83 -2.96 11.43 13.46
N ASN A 84 -4.16 10.84 13.44
CA ASN A 84 -5.44 11.54 13.53
C ASN A 84 -5.51 12.79 12.63
N ASN A 85 -5.03 12.64 11.38
CA ASN A 85 -4.98 13.66 10.36
C ASN A 85 -5.89 13.26 9.20
N ASP A 86 -6.86 14.09 8.88
CA ASP A 86 -7.86 13.80 7.84
C ASP A 86 -7.29 13.84 6.43
N GLU A 87 -6.22 14.63 6.20
CA GLU A 87 -5.49 14.64 4.93
C GLU A 87 -4.83 13.28 4.68
N LEU A 88 -4.14 12.71 5.68
CA LEU A 88 -3.52 11.38 5.60
C LEU A 88 -4.55 10.26 5.42
N LYS A 89 -5.69 10.36 6.08
CA LYS A 89 -6.80 9.39 5.89
C LYS A 89 -7.33 9.45 4.46
N THR A 90 -7.52 10.66 3.92
CA THR A 90 -8.00 10.86 2.55
C THR A 90 -6.98 10.34 1.54
N GLU A 91 -5.70 10.62 1.75
CA GLU A 91 -4.61 10.14 0.91
C GLU A 91 -4.50 8.61 0.94
N TYR A 92 -4.60 8.01 2.11
CA TYR A 92 -4.64 6.55 2.25
C TYR A 92 -5.77 5.92 1.43
N ILE A 93 -7.00 6.46 1.54
CA ILE A 93 -8.16 5.97 0.77
C ILE A 93 -7.90 6.09 -0.73
N LYS A 94 -7.33 7.21 -1.19
CA LYS A 94 -7.00 7.45 -2.60
C LYS A 94 -5.96 6.44 -3.10
N ASN A 95 -4.85 6.25 -2.38
CA ASN A 95 -3.79 5.32 -2.75
C ASN A 95 -4.26 3.87 -2.76
N ARG A 96 -5.08 3.47 -1.79
CA ARG A 96 -5.70 2.15 -1.74
C ARG A 96 -6.66 1.92 -2.90
N SER A 97 -7.47 2.91 -3.25
CA SER A 97 -8.39 2.81 -4.38
C SER A 97 -7.66 2.69 -5.72
N PHE A 98 -6.57 3.41 -5.90
CA PHE A 98 -5.71 3.31 -7.07
C PHE A 98 -5.07 1.92 -7.20
N ASN A 99 -4.59 1.38 -6.11
CA ASN A 99 -3.98 0.04 -6.08
C ASN A 99 -5.01 -1.05 -6.43
N ASP A 100 -6.22 -0.96 -5.89
CA ASP A 100 -7.30 -1.91 -6.19
C ASP A 100 -7.80 -1.78 -7.64
N HIS A 101 -7.77 -0.59 -8.22
CA HIS A 101 -8.05 -0.38 -9.66
C HIS A 101 -7.00 -1.08 -10.52
N HIS A 102 -5.72 -0.91 -10.22
CA HIS A 102 -4.63 -1.57 -10.95
C HIS A 102 -4.79 -3.10 -10.98
N PHE A 103 -5.14 -3.72 -9.86
CA PHE A 103 -5.37 -5.18 -9.83
C PHE A 103 -6.59 -5.60 -10.65
N ARG A 104 -7.66 -4.81 -10.64
CA ARG A 104 -8.84 -5.08 -11.49
C ARG A 104 -8.51 -4.98 -12.98
N GLU A 105 -7.77 -3.96 -13.39
CA GLU A 105 -7.30 -3.83 -14.78
C GLU A 105 -6.39 -4.97 -15.20
N MET A 106 -5.54 -5.46 -14.30
CA MET A 106 -4.69 -6.62 -14.57
C MET A 106 -5.53 -7.89 -14.83
N ILE A 107 -6.61 -8.12 -14.07
CA ILE A 107 -7.55 -9.21 -14.31
C ILE A 107 -8.21 -9.06 -15.68
N ILE A 108 -8.74 -7.88 -16.00
CA ILE A 108 -9.39 -7.60 -17.29
C ILE A 108 -8.43 -7.85 -18.44
N SER A 109 -7.20 -7.33 -18.35
CA SER A 109 -6.18 -7.52 -19.39
C SER A 109 -5.82 -8.99 -19.59
N TYR A 110 -5.71 -9.76 -18.51
CA TYR A 110 -5.47 -11.20 -18.60
C TYR A 110 -6.62 -11.92 -19.30
N LEU A 111 -7.85 -11.64 -18.89
CA LEU A 111 -9.04 -12.26 -19.52
C LEU A 111 -9.17 -11.89 -21.00
N ARG A 112 -8.81 -10.66 -21.38
CA ARG A 112 -8.78 -10.21 -22.77
C ARG A 112 -7.74 -10.96 -23.60
N SER A 113 -6.55 -11.16 -23.06
CA SER A 113 -5.45 -11.82 -23.75
C SER A 113 -5.65 -13.32 -23.90
N PHE A 114 -6.26 -13.98 -22.94
CA PHE A 114 -6.35 -15.44 -22.85
C PHE A 114 -7.78 -15.99 -23.02
N GLY A 115 -8.76 -15.13 -23.28
CA GLY A 115 -10.16 -15.53 -23.51
C GLY A 115 -10.89 -16.06 -22.29
N GLY A 116 -10.22 -16.19 -21.15
CA GLY A 116 -10.81 -16.64 -19.89
C GLY A 116 -9.80 -17.27 -18.94
N ALA A 117 -10.17 -17.36 -17.66
CA ALA A 117 -9.33 -17.90 -16.61
C ALA A 117 -10.11 -18.64 -15.54
N THR A 118 -9.49 -19.64 -14.94
CA THR A 118 -9.96 -20.29 -13.71
C THR A 118 -9.65 -19.41 -12.50
N ARG A 119 -10.29 -19.72 -11.37
CA ARG A 119 -9.99 -19.05 -10.11
C ARG A 119 -8.53 -19.23 -9.69
N SER A 120 -7.96 -20.41 -9.96
CA SER A 120 -6.56 -20.71 -9.63
C SER A 120 -5.58 -19.86 -10.42
N GLU A 121 -5.79 -19.73 -11.74
CA GLU A 121 -4.95 -18.89 -12.61
C GLU A 121 -4.96 -17.43 -12.16
N LEU A 122 -6.14 -16.88 -11.82
CA LEU A 122 -6.26 -15.50 -11.31
C LEU A 122 -5.63 -15.32 -9.92
N ASN A 123 -5.71 -16.34 -9.06
CA ASN A 123 -4.99 -16.30 -7.79
C ASN A 123 -3.48 -16.26 -8.03
N THR A 124 -2.93 -17.12 -8.87
CA THR A 124 -1.49 -17.13 -9.22
C THR A 124 -1.05 -15.80 -9.82
N LEU A 125 -1.85 -15.21 -10.71
CA LEU A 125 -1.57 -13.92 -11.34
C LEU A 125 -1.42 -12.78 -10.32
N ILE A 126 -2.29 -12.73 -9.31
CA ILE A 126 -2.42 -11.58 -8.40
C ILE A 126 -1.72 -11.81 -7.07
N GLN A 127 -1.71 -13.05 -6.53
CA GLN A 127 -1.26 -13.35 -5.17
C GLN A 127 0.18 -12.94 -4.93
N SER A 128 1.09 -13.18 -5.90
CA SER A 128 2.50 -12.79 -5.83
C SER A 128 2.74 -11.28 -5.91
N LYS A 129 1.73 -10.52 -6.28
CA LYS A 129 1.78 -9.06 -6.48
C LYS A 129 1.11 -8.28 -5.34
N LEU A 130 0.34 -8.98 -4.50
CA LEU A 130 -0.23 -8.40 -3.29
C LEU A 130 0.85 -8.27 -2.20
N SER A 131 0.61 -7.40 -1.24
CA SER A 131 1.52 -7.16 -0.12
C SER A 131 1.81 -8.46 0.66
N ASP A 132 3.09 -8.66 1.03
CA ASP A 132 3.53 -9.81 1.82
C ASP A 132 3.07 -9.75 3.29
N VAL A 133 2.56 -8.61 3.73
CA VAL A 133 1.90 -8.44 5.03
C VAL A 133 0.58 -9.21 5.11
N LEU A 134 -0.07 -9.46 3.96
CA LEU A 134 -1.31 -10.21 3.91
C LEU A 134 -1.05 -11.73 3.97
N THR A 135 -1.80 -12.43 4.81
CA THR A 135 -1.81 -13.89 4.79
C THR A 135 -2.37 -14.41 3.46
N ASP A 136 -2.08 -15.67 3.12
CA ASP A 136 -2.60 -16.27 1.88
C ASP A 136 -4.13 -16.28 1.83
N GLU A 137 -4.79 -16.45 2.97
CA GLU A 137 -6.24 -16.37 3.08
C GLU A 137 -6.77 -14.95 2.82
N GLN A 138 -6.10 -13.94 3.38
CA GLN A 138 -6.43 -12.54 3.13
C GLN A 138 -6.22 -12.17 1.66
N LYS A 139 -5.12 -12.64 1.04
CA LYS A 139 -4.86 -12.47 -0.39
C LYS A 139 -5.96 -13.08 -1.25
N LYS A 140 -6.35 -14.34 -0.97
CA LYS A 140 -7.45 -15.03 -1.66
C LYS A 140 -8.78 -14.30 -1.51
N ARG A 141 -9.07 -13.79 -0.31
CA ARG A 141 -10.28 -12.99 -0.03
C ARG A 141 -10.28 -11.68 -0.82
N LYS A 142 -9.15 -10.97 -0.86
CA LYS A 142 -9.01 -9.72 -1.61
C LYS A 142 -9.22 -9.95 -3.11
N ILE A 143 -8.64 -11.00 -3.69
CA ILE A 143 -8.87 -11.38 -5.09
C ILE A 143 -10.37 -11.71 -5.32
N GLY A 144 -11.01 -12.39 -4.36
CA GLY A 144 -12.46 -12.63 -4.39
C GLY A 144 -13.28 -11.36 -4.48
N ASN A 145 -12.90 -10.35 -3.73
CA ASN A 145 -13.56 -9.04 -3.75
C ASN A 145 -13.39 -8.33 -5.10
N PHE A 146 -12.21 -8.43 -5.74
CA PHE A 146 -11.99 -7.88 -7.07
C PHE A 146 -12.92 -8.53 -8.11
N LEU A 147 -12.99 -9.86 -8.13
CA LEU A 147 -13.85 -10.58 -9.04
C LEU A 147 -15.33 -10.29 -8.80
N SER A 148 -15.75 -10.26 -7.53
CA SER A 148 -17.12 -9.89 -7.16
C SER A 148 -17.48 -8.48 -7.63
N THR A 149 -16.56 -7.53 -7.47
CA THR A 149 -16.75 -6.15 -7.92
C THR A 149 -16.87 -6.06 -9.44
N LEU A 150 -15.99 -6.75 -10.18
CA LEU A 150 -16.01 -6.76 -11.64
C LEU A 150 -17.30 -7.44 -12.17
N LYS A 151 -17.72 -8.54 -11.53
CA LYS A 151 -18.98 -9.22 -11.86
C LYS A 151 -20.20 -8.32 -11.60
N LYS A 152 -20.26 -7.64 -10.45
CA LYS A 152 -21.35 -6.70 -10.12
C LYS A 152 -21.44 -5.54 -11.11
N LYS A 153 -20.31 -5.14 -11.69
CA LYS A 153 -20.25 -4.10 -12.72
C LYS A 153 -20.57 -4.61 -14.13
N GLY A 154 -20.85 -5.90 -14.30
CA GLY A 154 -21.11 -6.50 -15.62
C GLY A 154 -19.88 -6.58 -16.53
N ILE A 155 -18.67 -6.46 -15.98
CA ILE A 155 -17.43 -6.47 -16.79
C ILE A 155 -16.95 -7.91 -17.03
N ILE A 156 -17.21 -8.82 -16.07
CA ILE A 156 -16.86 -10.24 -16.17
C ILE A 156 -18.01 -11.11 -15.73
N LYS A 157 -18.07 -12.32 -16.30
CA LYS A 157 -19.03 -13.37 -15.88
C LYS A 157 -18.33 -14.69 -15.61
N LEU A 158 -18.98 -15.53 -14.81
CA LEU A 158 -18.53 -16.91 -14.56
C LEU A 158 -19.34 -17.84 -15.46
N THR A 159 -18.65 -18.61 -16.29
CA THR A 159 -19.26 -19.61 -17.17
C THR A 159 -19.66 -20.87 -16.39
N VAL A 160 -20.49 -21.72 -17.01
CA VAL A 160 -20.88 -23.05 -16.48
C VAL A 160 -19.65 -23.92 -16.20
N GLY A 161 -18.59 -23.80 -17.00
CA GLY A 161 -17.30 -24.46 -16.80
C GLY A 161 -16.39 -23.84 -15.72
N LYS A 162 -16.92 -23.01 -14.82
CA LYS A 162 -16.21 -22.33 -13.70
C LYS A 162 -15.02 -21.50 -14.19
N ARG A 163 -15.07 -20.98 -15.42
CA ARG A 163 -14.09 -20.02 -15.95
C ARG A 163 -14.66 -18.60 -15.91
N TRP A 164 -13.82 -17.67 -15.51
CA TRP A 164 -14.10 -16.24 -15.62
C TRP A 164 -13.80 -15.78 -17.04
N VAL A 165 -14.71 -15.05 -17.65
CA VAL A 165 -14.56 -14.46 -18.99
C VAL A 165 -15.02 -13.01 -18.94
N LEU A 166 -14.61 -12.22 -19.93
CA LEU A 166 -15.22 -10.90 -20.12
C LEU A 166 -16.70 -11.07 -20.44
N ASP A 167 -17.51 -10.16 -19.93
CA ASP A 167 -18.91 -10.07 -20.30
C ASP A 167 -18.97 -9.15 -21.52
N ASP A 168 -18.91 -9.76 -22.71
CA ASP A 168 -19.10 -9.02 -23.95
C ASP A 168 -20.53 -8.52 -24.01
N VAL A 169 -20.70 -7.19 -23.88
CA VAL A 169 -21.95 -6.49 -24.13
C VAL A 169 -22.08 -6.19 -25.62
#